data_06deeb1a6f52219ad2752bb5a0d3f8b6
#
_entry.id   06deeb1a6f52219ad2752bb5a0d3f8b6
#
_cell.length_a   1.000
_cell.length_b   1.000
_cell.length_c   1.000
_cell.angle_alpha   90.00
_cell.angle_beta   90.00
_cell.angle_gamma   90.00
#
_symmetry.space_group_name_H-M   'P 1'
#
loop_
_entity.id
_entity.type
_entity.pdbx_description
1 polymer ?
#
loop_
_entity_poly.entity_id
_entity_poly.type
_entity_poly.pdbx_seq_one_letter_code
_entity_poly.pdbx_strand_id
1 'polypeptide(L)'
;MEKTNKKSFGIIAILSLVIAAVCSLTSCSDDLDVQQSYPFTVEVMPYADKIAKGQTVELRFEIKPEGNYANTLYTIRYFQYDGEGSLKLVDGPVLVNNDRVLLESKTFRLNYTAKSDEAHKFLVVVEDSFNTTPWEQTFEFNSKDSGDEGTIVSPIVTPVNPAIR
;
A
#
# COMPACT_ATOMS: atom_id res chain seq x y z
N MET A 1 -61.85 -2.38 51.36
CA MET A 1 -60.59 -1.69 51.02
C MET A 1 -59.86 -2.36 49.88
N GLU A 2 -60.47 -2.53 48.71
CA GLU A 2 -59.85 -3.35 47.60
C GLU A 2 -59.99 -2.74 46.21
N LYS A 3 -60.26 -1.44 46.10
CA LYS A 3 -60.43 -0.77 44.79
C LYS A 3 -59.22 0.06 44.32
N THR A 4 -58.22 0.28 45.18
CA THR A 4 -57.08 1.13 44.86
C THR A 4 -55.95 0.38 44.15
N ASN A 5 -55.80 -0.93 44.37
CA ASN A 5 -54.71 -1.72 43.78
C ASN A 5 -54.82 -1.96 42.26
N LYS A 6 -56.02 -2.05 41.71
CA LYS A 6 -56.21 -2.32 40.27
C LYS A 6 -55.81 -1.14 39.36
N LYS A 7 -56.07 0.09 39.85
CA LYS A 7 -55.67 1.31 39.09
C LYS A 7 -54.14 1.54 39.12
N SER A 8 -53.51 1.25 40.26
CA SER A 8 -52.07 1.35 40.42
C SER A 8 -51.34 0.31 39.55
N PHE A 9 -51.85 -0.92 39.48
CA PHE A 9 -51.27 -1.96 38.65
C PHE A 9 -51.36 -1.65 37.16
N GLY A 10 -52.45 -1.04 36.70
CA GLY A 10 -52.60 -0.59 35.30
C GLY A 10 -51.62 0.52 34.91
N ILE A 11 -51.38 1.47 35.83
CA ILE A 11 -50.41 2.56 35.60
C ILE A 11 -49.00 2.02 35.53
N ILE A 12 -48.59 1.10 36.38
CA ILE A 12 -47.27 0.47 36.37
C ILE A 12 -47.05 -0.34 35.11
N ALA A 13 -48.07 -1.09 34.64
CA ALA A 13 -47.99 -1.86 33.41
C ALA A 13 -47.84 -0.96 32.16
N ILE A 14 -48.54 0.16 32.11
CA ILE A 14 -48.40 1.14 31.01
C ILE A 14 -47.02 1.81 31.04
N LEU A 15 -46.55 2.15 32.21
CA LEU A 15 -45.23 2.80 32.40
C LEU A 15 -44.10 1.84 31.97
N SER A 16 -44.17 0.56 32.31
CA SER A 16 -43.20 -0.45 31.90
C SER A 16 -43.22 -0.69 30.38
N LEU A 17 -44.38 -0.66 29.75
CA LEU A 17 -44.51 -0.80 28.29
C LEU A 17 -43.91 0.39 27.55
N VAL A 18 -44.10 1.62 28.06
CA VAL A 18 -43.49 2.83 27.48
C VAL A 18 -41.99 2.81 27.61
N ILE A 19 -41.46 2.38 28.75
CA ILE A 19 -39.98 2.27 28.94
C ILE A 19 -39.38 1.21 27.98
N ALA A 20 -40.05 0.06 27.82
CA ALA A 20 -39.62 -0.97 26.88
C ALA A 20 -39.62 -0.46 25.42
N ALA A 21 -40.63 0.31 25.03
CA ALA A 21 -40.73 0.91 23.69
C ALA A 21 -39.63 1.98 23.45
N VAL A 22 -39.28 2.77 24.46
CA VAL A 22 -38.22 3.77 24.33
C VAL A 22 -36.84 3.11 24.22
N CYS A 23 -36.57 2.04 24.98
CA CYS A 23 -35.32 1.29 24.92
C CYS A 23 -35.10 0.58 23.55
N SER A 24 -36.14 0.23 22.85
CA SER A 24 -36.05 -0.40 21.52
C SER A 24 -35.72 0.60 20.39
N LEU A 25 -35.86 1.90 20.64
CA LEU A 25 -35.53 2.94 19.64
C LEU A 25 -34.10 3.45 19.73
N THR A 26 -33.33 3.05 20.74
CA THR A 26 -31.92 3.43 20.90
C THR A 26 -30.95 2.38 20.36
N SER A 27 -31.38 1.54 19.42
CA SER A 27 -30.45 0.76 18.61
C SER A 27 -29.80 1.73 17.61
N CYS A 28 -28.83 2.49 18.09
CA CYS A 28 -27.89 3.21 17.26
C CYS A 28 -27.05 2.13 16.58
N SER A 29 -27.40 1.76 15.36
CA SER A 29 -26.46 1.11 14.46
C SER A 29 -25.48 2.20 14.02
N ASP A 30 -24.49 2.50 14.87
CA ASP A 30 -23.26 3.10 14.37
C ASP A 30 -22.58 2.03 13.50
N ASP A 31 -23.04 1.92 12.27
CA ASP A 31 -22.24 1.32 11.22
C ASP A 31 -21.03 2.22 11.07
N LEU A 32 -19.99 1.90 11.86
CA LEU A 32 -18.67 2.39 11.59
C LEU A 32 -18.28 1.84 10.22
N ASP A 33 -18.36 2.69 9.21
CA ASP A 33 -17.75 2.45 7.92
C ASP A 33 -16.23 2.34 8.14
N VAL A 34 -15.81 1.14 8.59
CA VAL A 34 -14.40 0.84 8.72
C VAL A 34 -13.89 0.69 7.30
N GLN A 35 -13.29 1.75 6.78
CA GLN A 35 -12.60 1.68 5.51
C GLN A 35 -11.48 0.63 5.61
N GLN A 36 -11.70 -0.51 4.96
CA GLN A 36 -10.82 -1.68 5.02
C GLN A 36 -9.74 -1.66 3.93
N SER A 37 -9.79 -0.69 3.02
CA SER A 37 -8.85 -0.58 1.92
C SER A 37 -8.41 0.88 1.77
N TYR A 38 -7.10 1.07 1.61
CA TYR A 38 -6.44 2.36 1.42
C TYR A 38 -5.68 2.33 0.08
N PRO A 39 -6.42 2.32 -1.06
CA PRO A 39 -5.81 2.12 -2.36
C PRO A 39 -4.80 3.22 -2.68
N PHE A 40 -3.71 2.81 -3.29
CA PHE A 40 -2.67 3.69 -3.80
C PHE A 40 -2.09 3.13 -5.10
N THR A 41 -1.49 3.99 -5.88
CA THR A 41 -0.70 3.63 -7.06
C THR A 41 0.73 4.13 -6.88
N VAL A 42 1.66 3.58 -7.65
CA VAL A 42 3.03 4.09 -7.70
C VAL A 42 3.36 4.41 -9.15
N GLU A 43 3.72 5.65 -9.40
CA GLU A 43 4.25 6.06 -10.69
C GLU A 43 5.76 5.89 -10.70
N VAL A 44 6.28 5.36 -11.80
CA VAL A 44 7.72 5.23 -12.05
C VAL A 44 8.09 6.08 -13.24
N MET A 45 9.09 6.94 -13.07
CA MET A 45 9.60 7.76 -14.17
C MET A 45 10.36 6.90 -15.19
N PRO A 46 10.42 7.33 -16.45
CA PRO A 46 11.19 6.63 -17.47
C PRO A 46 12.66 6.43 -17.08
N TYR A 47 13.21 5.27 -17.40
CA TYR A 47 14.59 4.89 -17.11
C TYR A 47 15.23 4.14 -18.30
N ALA A 48 16.54 4.02 -18.32
CA ALA A 48 17.27 3.28 -19.34
C ALA A 48 17.11 1.77 -19.12
N ASP A 49 16.87 1.00 -20.17
CA ASP A 49 16.67 -0.45 -20.15
C ASP A 49 17.96 -1.29 -20.27
N LYS A 50 19.11 -0.61 -20.36
CA LYS A 50 20.43 -1.25 -20.48
C LYS A 50 21.37 -0.75 -19.39
N ILE A 51 22.18 -1.67 -18.88
CA ILE A 51 23.14 -1.36 -17.83
C ILE A 51 24.44 -2.17 -18.05
N ALA A 52 25.56 -1.51 -17.88
CA ALA A 52 26.86 -2.18 -17.85
C ALA A 52 27.28 -2.48 -16.42
N LYS A 53 28.13 -3.48 -16.23
CA LYS A 53 28.75 -3.78 -14.94
C LYS A 53 29.41 -2.55 -14.33
N GLY A 54 29.13 -2.29 -13.06
CA GLY A 54 29.61 -1.12 -12.33
C GLY A 54 28.81 0.16 -12.58
N GLN A 55 27.91 0.17 -13.57
CA GLN A 55 27.04 1.31 -13.82
C GLN A 55 25.89 1.35 -12.81
N THR A 56 25.42 2.56 -12.52
CA THR A 56 24.25 2.80 -11.68
C THR A 56 23.15 3.50 -12.47
N VAL A 57 21.92 2.99 -12.36
CA VAL A 57 20.70 3.62 -12.89
C VAL A 57 19.86 4.11 -11.74
N GLU A 58 19.41 5.37 -11.82
CA GLU A 58 18.47 5.96 -10.88
C GLU A 58 17.03 5.67 -11.33
N LEU A 59 16.25 5.07 -10.45
CA LEU A 59 14.82 4.84 -10.60
C LEU A 59 14.06 5.81 -9.69
N ARG A 60 13.10 6.55 -10.23
CA ARG A 60 12.35 7.58 -9.52
C ARG A 60 10.90 7.18 -9.39
N PHE A 61 10.36 7.30 -8.17
CA PHE A 61 9.03 6.82 -7.79
C PHE A 61 8.21 7.91 -7.11
N GLU A 62 6.90 7.85 -7.34
CA GLU A 62 5.92 8.65 -6.63
C GLU A 62 4.72 7.79 -6.22
N ILE A 63 4.46 7.69 -4.90
CA ILE A 63 3.28 7.03 -4.34
C ILE A 63 2.11 8.01 -4.40
N LYS A 64 1.02 7.60 -5.05
CA LYS A 64 -0.23 8.36 -5.18
C LYS A 64 -1.38 7.65 -4.47
N PRO A 65 -1.69 8.02 -3.22
CA PRO A 65 -2.88 7.54 -2.54
C PRO A 65 -4.15 8.04 -3.25
N GLU A 66 -5.18 7.21 -3.34
CA GLU A 66 -6.48 7.61 -3.89
C GLU A 66 -7.29 8.49 -2.93
N GLY A 67 -6.88 8.61 -1.67
CA GLY A 67 -7.52 9.42 -0.66
C GLY A 67 -6.54 10.04 0.34
N ASN A 68 -7.05 10.89 1.23
CA ASN A 68 -6.24 11.48 2.29
C ASN A 68 -6.32 10.61 3.55
N TYR A 69 -5.48 9.60 3.61
CA TYR A 69 -5.41 8.65 4.72
C TYR A 69 -4.32 9.11 5.71
N ALA A 70 -4.77 9.56 6.89
CA ALA A 70 -3.85 9.96 7.95
C ALA A 70 -3.06 8.75 8.49
N ASN A 71 -1.78 8.97 8.81
CA ASN A 71 -0.90 7.97 9.43
C ASN A 71 -0.60 6.73 8.58
N THR A 72 -0.82 6.75 7.26
CA THR A 72 -0.38 5.67 6.39
C THR A 72 1.14 5.68 6.28
N LEU A 73 1.74 4.57 6.66
CA LEU A 73 3.17 4.31 6.46
C LEU A 73 3.34 3.41 5.24
N TYR A 74 4.37 3.68 4.46
CA TYR A 74 4.73 2.86 3.31
C TYR A 74 6.08 2.20 3.56
N THR A 75 6.20 0.95 3.14
CA THR A 75 7.44 0.18 3.17
C THR A 75 7.78 -0.33 1.79
N ILE A 76 9.06 -0.54 1.54
CA ILE A 76 9.59 -1.09 0.30
C ILE A 76 10.35 -2.38 0.58
N ARG A 77 10.19 -3.34 -0.32
CA ARG A 77 11.02 -4.55 -0.43
C ARG A 77 11.49 -4.73 -1.86
N TYR A 78 12.55 -5.48 -2.06
CA TYR A 78 12.95 -5.93 -3.39
C TYR A 78 13.40 -7.39 -3.40
N PHE A 79 13.32 -7.99 -4.59
CA PHE A 79 13.73 -9.38 -4.82
C PHE A 79 14.57 -9.42 -6.08
N GLN A 80 15.83 -9.79 -5.97
CA GLN A 80 16.71 -10.02 -7.11
C GLN A 80 16.40 -11.40 -7.70
N TYR A 81 16.09 -11.47 -8.99
CA TYR A 81 15.82 -12.72 -9.70
C TYR A 81 16.99 -13.14 -10.59
N ASP A 82 17.46 -12.22 -11.47
CA ASP A 82 18.53 -12.48 -12.41
C ASP A 82 19.63 -11.42 -12.30
N GLY A 83 20.85 -11.79 -12.62
CA GLY A 83 22.03 -10.96 -12.49
C GLY A 83 22.40 -10.65 -11.05
N GLU A 84 23.57 -10.07 -10.84
CA GLU A 84 24.03 -9.59 -9.54
C GLU A 84 24.00 -8.07 -9.50
N GLY A 85 23.34 -7.50 -8.49
CA GLY A 85 23.22 -6.07 -8.33
C GLY A 85 23.05 -5.63 -6.89
N SER A 86 22.95 -4.34 -6.71
CA SER A 86 22.70 -3.71 -5.41
C SER A 86 21.69 -2.59 -5.60
N LEU A 87 20.59 -2.64 -4.86
CA LEU A 87 19.58 -1.60 -4.84
C LEU A 87 19.72 -0.77 -3.57
N LYS A 88 19.80 0.56 -3.70
CA LYS A 88 19.97 1.49 -2.58
C LYS A 88 18.91 2.58 -2.62
N LEU A 89 18.26 2.85 -1.51
CA LEU A 89 17.45 4.06 -1.32
C LEU A 89 18.41 5.27 -1.27
N VAL A 90 18.19 6.30 -2.12
CA VAL A 90 19.14 7.42 -2.27
C VAL A 90 19.44 8.09 -0.94
N ASP A 91 18.39 8.38 -0.17
CA ASP A 91 18.51 9.02 1.15
C ASP A 91 18.38 7.99 2.29
N GLY A 92 18.76 6.71 2.04
CA GLY A 92 18.57 5.63 2.99
C GLY A 92 19.56 4.47 2.82
N PRO A 93 19.21 3.29 3.33
CA PRO A 93 20.08 2.12 3.33
C PRO A 93 20.17 1.45 1.95
N VAL A 94 21.16 0.57 1.82
CA VAL A 94 21.14 -0.49 0.79
C VAL A 94 20.07 -1.50 1.19
N LEU A 95 19.20 -1.82 0.25
CA LEU A 95 18.12 -2.79 0.48
C LEU A 95 18.70 -4.21 0.50
N VAL A 96 18.32 -4.97 1.50
CA VAL A 96 18.60 -6.41 1.57
C VAL A 96 17.43 -7.16 0.95
N ASN A 97 17.72 -8.23 0.20
CA ASN A 97 16.69 -9.02 -0.48
C ASN A 97 15.60 -9.48 0.48
N ASN A 98 14.35 -9.14 0.18
CA ASN A 98 13.15 -9.41 0.97
C ASN A 98 13.02 -8.66 2.32
N ASP A 99 13.95 -7.81 2.73
CA ASP A 99 13.79 -7.00 3.94
C ASP A 99 12.90 -5.78 3.67
N ARG A 100 12.07 -5.44 4.66
CA ARG A 100 11.23 -4.24 4.61
C ARG A 100 12.00 -3.03 5.11
N VAL A 101 11.96 -1.96 4.32
CA VAL A 101 12.50 -0.66 4.69
C VAL A 101 11.39 0.37 4.66
N LEU A 102 11.28 1.18 5.71
CA LEU A 102 10.31 2.27 5.79
C LEU A 102 10.67 3.37 4.77
N LEU A 103 9.64 3.84 4.04
CA LEU A 103 9.75 5.01 3.19
C LEU A 103 9.35 6.27 3.98
N GLU A 104 10.25 7.22 4.13
CA GLU A 104 10.01 8.47 4.84
C GLU A 104 9.22 9.49 4.00
N SER A 105 9.18 9.28 2.67
CA SER A 105 8.49 10.15 1.72
C SER A 105 7.73 9.35 0.68
N LYS A 106 6.63 9.91 0.19
CA LYS A 106 5.89 9.37 -0.95
C LYS A 106 6.65 9.50 -2.28
N THR A 107 7.59 10.44 -2.37
CA THR A 107 8.50 10.57 -3.50
C THR A 107 9.87 10.09 -3.07
N PHE A 108 10.41 9.09 -3.76
CA PHE A 108 11.69 8.48 -3.41
C PHE A 108 12.45 8.03 -4.65
N ARG A 109 13.74 7.76 -4.48
CA ARG A 109 14.64 7.33 -5.54
C ARG A 109 15.44 6.12 -5.11
N LEU A 110 15.62 5.20 -6.05
CA LEU A 110 16.45 4.02 -5.88
C LEU A 110 17.60 4.07 -6.88
N ASN A 111 18.79 3.75 -6.42
CA ASN A 111 19.97 3.54 -7.25
C ASN A 111 20.22 2.04 -7.38
N TYR A 112 20.07 1.49 -8.59
CA TYR A 112 20.45 0.13 -8.90
C TYR A 112 21.85 0.13 -9.54
N THR A 113 22.78 -0.60 -8.94
CA THR A 113 24.16 -0.77 -9.44
C THR A 113 24.36 -2.21 -9.87
N ALA A 114 24.68 -2.42 -11.14
CA ALA A 114 25.01 -3.75 -11.69
C ALA A 114 26.36 -4.23 -11.19
N LYS A 115 26.45 -5.50 -10.78
CA LYS A 115 27.69 -6.15 -10.32
C LYS A 115 28.15 -7.27 -11.24
N SER A 116 27.30 -7.74 -12.17
CA SER A 116 27.61 -8.71 -13.22
C SER A 116 27.41 -8.10 -14.60
N ASP A 117 27.87 -8.80 -15.63
CA ASP A 117 27.69 -8.42 -17.03
C ASP A 117 26.47 -9.07 -17.69
N GLU A 118 25.67 -9.79 -16.91
CA GLU A 118 24.45 -10.45 -17.35
C GLU A 118 23.28 -9.49 -17.46
N ALA A 119 22.15 -9.96 -18.00
CA ALA A 119 20.89 -9.26 -17.86
C ALA A 119 20.43 -9.28 -16.39
N HIS A 120 19.82 -8.21 -15.95
CA HIS A 120 19.35 -8.07 -14.57
C HIS A 120 17.84 -8.06 -14.53
N LYS A 121 17.28 -8.75 -13.53
CA LYS A 121 15.84 -8.75 -13.27
C LYS A 121 15.59 -8.71 -11.77
N PHE A 122 14.76 -7.76 -11.34
CA PHE A 122 14.35 -7.68 -9.93
C PHE A 122 12.94 -7.12 -9.80
N LEU A 123 12.27 -7.48 -8.72
CA LEU A 123 10.97 -7.01 -8.35
C LEU A 123 11.10 -5.96 -7.24
N VAL A 124 10.37 -4.86 -7.35
CA VAL A 124 10.15 -3.90 -6.26
C VAL A 124 8.71 -4.01 -5.81
N VAL A 125 8.52 -4.09 -4.50
CA VAL A 125 7.21 -4.17 -3.84
C VAL A 125 7.07 -2.98 -2.90
N VAL A 126 5.97 -2.24 -3.02
CA VAL A 126 5.59 -1.19 -2.07
C VAL A 126 4.33 -1.61 -1.35
N GLU A 127 4.35 -1.55 -0.02
CA GLU A 127 3.26 -1.98 0.85
C GLU A 127 2.88 -0.82 1.78
N ASP A 128 1.59 -0.74 2.13
CA ASP A 128 1.11 0.17 3.15
C ASP A 128 0.98 -0.51 4.53
N SER A 129 0.78 0.30 5.59
CA SER A 129 0.60 -0.20 6.96
C SER A 129 -0.77 -0.82 7.23
N PHE A 130 -1.70 -0.80 6.29
CA PHE A 130 -3.07 -1.31 6.42
C PHE A 130 -3.30 -2.62 5.69
N ASN A 131 -2.25 -3.23 5.12
CA ASN A 131 -2.30 -4.46 4.33
C ASN A 131 -3.23 -4.35 3.11
N THR A 132 -3.29 -3.18 2.49
CA THR A 132 -3.86 -3.00 1.15
C THR A 132 -3.09 -3.88 0.16
N THR A 133 -3.67 -4.18 -0.99
CA THR A 133 -2.96 -4.94 -2.03
C THR A 133 -1.63 -4.25 -2.36
N PRO A 134 -0.48 -4.95 -2.25
CA PRO A 134 0.80 -4.37 -2.56
C PRO A 134 0.89 -3.90 -4.01
N TRP A 135 1.62 -2.82 -4.24
CA TRP A 135 2.05 -2.47 -5.58
C TRP A 135 3.34 -3.23 -5.91
N GLU A 136 3.42 -3.81 -7.10
CA GLU A 136 4.54 -4.62 -7.55
C GLU A 136 4.96 -4.21 -8.96
N GLN A 137 6.27 -4.06 -9.17
CA GLN A 137 6.84 -3.77 -10.48
C GLN A 137 8.14 -4.53 -10.69
N THR A 138 8.19 -5.28 -11.78
CA THR A 138 9.44 -5.92 -12.24
C THR A 138 10.25 -4.94 -13.09
N PHE A 139 11.55 -4.87 -12.81
CA PHE A 139 12.53 -4.10 -13.57
C PHE A 139 13.46 -5.07 -14.27
N GLU A 140 13.66 -4.84 -15.57
CA GLU A 140 14.54 -5.64 -16.41
C GLU A 140 15.55 -4.73 -17.09
N PHE A 141 16.80 -5.11 -17.06
CA PHE A 141 17.90 -4.42 -17.72
C PHE A 141 18.66 -5.42 -18.59
N ASN A 142 18.80 -5.09 -19.84
CA ASN A 142 19.68 -5.84 -20.74
C ASN A 142 21.14 -5.46 -20.48
N SER A 143 22.04 -6.40 -20.79
CA SER A 143 23.47 -6.10 -20.79
C SER A 143 23.78 -5.00 -21.82
N LYS A 144 24.61 -4.05 -21.43
CA LYS A 144 25.07 -2.97 -22.29
C LYS A 144 26.48 -3.27 -22.78
N ASP A 145 26.63 -3.52 -24.08
CA ASP A 145 27.94 -3.54 -24.71
C ASP A 145 28.51 -2.12 -24.85
N SER A 146 29.83 -2.00 -24.81
CA SER A 146 30.49 -0.72 -24.96
C SER A 146 30.19 -0.10 -26.33
N GLY A 147 29.38 0.94 -26.36
CA GLY A 147 29.00 1.66 -27.58
C GLY A 147 27.49 1.63 -27.90
N ASP A 148 26.70 0.93 -27.11
CA ASP A 148 25.24 0.86 -27.28
C ASP A 148 24.53 1.83 -26.34
N GLU A 149 23.64 2.68 -26.86
CA GLU A 149 22.78 3.55 -26.07
C GLU A 149 21.47 2.79 -25.76
N GLY A 150 21.14 2.62 -24.48
CA GLY A 150 19.90 1.97 -24.06
C GLY A 150 18.66 2.76 -24.48
N THR A 151 17.55 2.07 -24.65
CA THR A 151 16.24 2.67 -24.90
C THR A 151 15.65 3.17 -23.57
N ILE A 152 14.96 4.32 -23.60
CA ILE A 152 14.22 4.81 -22.46
C ILE A 152 12.88 4.05 -22.38
N VAL A 153 12.66 3.35 -21.29
CA VAL A 153 11.40 2.65 -21.02
C VAL A 153 10.54 3.43 -20.02
N SER A 154 9.27 3.48 -20.33
CA SER A 154 8.25 3.97 -19.41
C SER A 154 7.47 2.75 -18.92
N PRO A 155 7.51 2.43 -17.63
CA PRO A 155 6.76 1.31 -17.09
C PRO A 155 5.26 1.56 -17.27
N ILE A 156 4.53 0.51 -17.61
CA ILE A 156 3.08 0.55 -17.69
C ILE A 156 2.56 0.62 -16.26
N VAL A 157 1.89 1.71 -15.90
CA VAL A 157 1.17 1.82 -14.63
C VAL A 157 -0.01 0.84 -14.70
N THR A 158 0.13 -0.32 -14.10
CA THR A 158 -0.99 -1.23 -13.94
C THR A 158 -1.74 -0.80 -12.69
N PRO A 159 -2.98 -0.28 -12.80
CA PRO A 159 -3.77 -0.01 -11.60
C PRO A 159 -4.04 -1.33 -10.90
N VAL A 160 -3.70 -1.41 -9.63
CA VAL A 160 -4.08 -2.55 -8.78
C VAL A 160 -5.59 -2.51 -8.63
N ASN A 161 -6.29 -3.40 -9.35
CA ASN A 161 -7.73 -3.53 -9.23
C ASN A 161 -8.03 -4.15 -7.86
N PRO A 162 -8.72 -3.44 -6.93
CA PRO A 162 -9.11 -4.04 -5.66
C PRO A 162 -10.04 -5.20 -5.98
N ALA A 163 -9.59 -6.42 -5.66
CA ALA A 163 -10.42 -7.61 -5.82
C ALA A 163 -11.70 -7.43 -5.01
N ILE A 164 -12.82 -7.33 -5.72
CA ILE A 164 -14.16 -7.39 -5.14
C ILE A 164 -14.30 -8.80 -4.55
N ARG A 165 -14.37 -8.90 -3.24
CA ARG A 165 -14.82 -10.08 -2.53
C ARG A 165 -16.20 -9.84 -1.95
#